data_970d6cf45aa5f00b4cc3636832e3a1ed
#
_entry.id   970d6cf45aa5f00b4cc3636832e3a1ed
#
_cell.length_a   1.000
_cell.length_b   1.000
_cell.length_c   1.000
_cell.angle_alpha   90.00
_cell.angle_beta   90.00
_cell.angle_gamma   90.00
#
_symmetry.space_group_name_H-M   'P 1'
#
loop_
_entity.id
_entity.type
_entity.pdbx_description
1 polymer ?
#
loop_
_entity_poly.entity_id
_entity_poly.type
_entity_poly.pdbx_seq_one_letter_code
_entity_poly.pdbx_strand_id
1 'polypeptide(L)'
;MNKNRNLTKTMAIAVAGAVAVQSFAMPVFAAGESAQTKEETVYVKTDAAGNQQEVIVSDWLKNTDGQASLTDQSSLTNIENVKGDETFSQDGENLVWEANGSDIYYQGTTDKQLPVSIRITYYLDGKEISADDLEGKSGHLKIKYEFENHEKTGEVYTPFLMVTGAVLPQDTFSNVSIDNGKMISDGERNIVVGIGMPGMAESLKLEETEMLKDVNIPDGFEVEADVTDYQQNMFLTVATPLDLSQLGIDAVSYTHLRA
;
A
#
# COMPACT_ATOMS: atom_id res chain seq x y z
N MET A 1 30.10 -8.20 -46.90
CA MET A 1 29.51 -9.10 -45.86
C MET A 1 29.18 -8.28 -44.64
N ASN A 2 27.96 -7.74 -44.59
CA ASN A 2 27.47 -6.91 -43.48
C ASN A 2 26.56 -7.75 -42.60
N LYS A 3 26.98 -8.00 -41.37
CA LYS A 3 26.19 -8.69 -40.37
C LYS A 3 25.38 -7.65 -39.59
N ASN A 4 24.11 -7.56 -39.95
CA ASN A 4 23.12 -6.84 -39.15
C ASN A 4 22.99 -7.50 -37.78
N ARG A 5 23.43 -6.81 -36.72
CA ARG A 5 23.09 -7.13 -35.34
C ARG A 5 21.86 -6.31 -34.97
N ASN A 6 20.71 -6.91 -35.11
CA ASN A 6 19.51 -6.42 -34.44
C ASN A 6 19.69 -6.65 -32.93
N LEU A 7 20.07 -5.61 -32.21
CA LEU A 7 19.95 -5.57 -30.77
C LEU A 7 18.50 -5.20 -30.47
N THR A 8 17.68 -6.19 -30.21
CA THR A 8 16.39 -6.00 -29.56
C THR A 8 16.69 -5.58 -28.12
N LYS A 9 16.62 -4.29 -27.84
CA LYS A 9 16.62 -3.79 -26.46
C LYS A 9 15.24 -4.07 -25.89
N THR A 10 15.10 -5.20 -25.23
CA THR A 10 13.99 -5.41 -24.31
C THR A 10 14.33 -4.61 -23.05
N MET A 11 13.89 -3.37 -22.99
CA MET A 11 13.82 -2.63 -21.74
C MET A 11 12.58 -3.12 -21.01
N ALA A 12 12.77 -4.06 -20.10
CA ALA A 12 11.79 -4.31 -19.06
C ALA A 12 11.88 -3.15 -18.06
N ILE A 13 11.06 -2.13 -18.22
CA ILE A 13 10.86 -1.11 -17.20
C ILE A 13 9.93 -1.73 -16.17
N ALA A 14 10.50 -2.23 -15.10
CA ALA A 14 9.71 -2.64 -13.93
C ALA A 14 9.26 -1.36 -13.23
N VAL A 15 8.03 -0.94 -13.46
CA VAL A 15 7.39 0.10 -12.67
C VAL A 15 7.03 -0.51 -11.33
N ALA A 16 7.84 -0.25 -10.32
CA ALA A 16 7.58 -0.67 -8.97
C ALA A 16 6.75 0.40 -8.26
N GLY A 17 5.45 0.27 -8.28
CA GLY A 17 4.62 0.88 -7.25
C GLY A 17 4.78 0.03 -5.98
N ALA A 18 5.29 0.60 -4.90
CA ALA A 18 5.37 -0.09 -3.63
C ALA A 18 4.21 0.37 -2.73
N VAL A 19 3.35 -0.55 -2.33
CA VAL A 19 2.37 -0.33 -1.26
C VAL A 19 2.96 -0.96 -0.01
N ALA A 20 3.25 -0.15 1.01
CA ALA A 20 3.63 -0.65 2.32
C ALA A 20 2.41 -0.64 3.23
N VAL A 21 1.93 -1.80 3.63
CA VAL A 21 0.87 -1.94 4.65
C VAL A 21 1.58 -2.24 5.96
N GLN A 22 1.50 -1.32 6.91
CA GLN A 22 1.97 -1.58 8.27
C GLN A 22 0.83 -2.19 9.07
N SER A 23 0.93 -3.49 9.33
CA SER A 23 0.05 -4.16 10.29
C SER A 23 0.61 -3.94 11.69
N PHE A 24 -0.14 -3.23 12.54
CA PHE A 24 0.16 -3.25 13.97
C PHE A 24 -0.22 -4.62 14.52
N ALA A 25 0.77 -5.39 14.97
CA ALA A 25 0.53 -6.65 15.64
C ALA A 25 -0.35 -6.41 16.86
N MET A 26 -1.55 -7.00 16.87
CA MET A 26 -2.28 -7.19 18.11
C MET A 26 -1.52 -8.23 18.92
N PRO A 27 -1.13 -7.96 20.17
CA PRO A 27 -0.53 -8.98 21.03
C PRO A 27 -1.57 -10.09 21.25
N VAL A 28 -1.29 -11.28 20.75
CA VAL A 28 -2.02 -12.49 21.15
C VAL A 28 -1.54 -12.81 22.56
N PHE A 29 -2.32 -12.43 23.57
CA PHE A 29 -2.06 -12.80 24.94
C PHE A 29 -2.35 -14.29 25.14
N ALA A 30 -1.35 -15.14 25.02
CA ALA A 30 -1.34 -16.41 25.68
C ALA A 30 -0.90 -16.14 27.13
N ALA A 31 -1.72 -16.53 28.10
CA ALA A 31 -1.44 -16.28 29.52
C ALA A 31 -0.19 -17.03 29.94
N GLY A 32 0.90 -16.32 30.25
CA GLY A 32 2.02 -16.81 31.05
C GLY A 32 3.43 -16.77 30.48
N GLU A 33 3.67 -16.29 29.27
CA GLU A 33 5.02 -16.08 28.72
C GLU A 33 5.16 -14.62 28.25
N SER A 34 6.38 -14.04 28.39
CA SER A 34 6.65 -12.69 27.91
C SER A 34 6.23 -12.59 26.46
N ALA A 35 5.37 -11.62 26.14
CA ALA A 35 4.78 -11.50 24.81
C ALA A 35 5.87 -11.16 23.80
N GLN A 36 6.25 -12.14 22.97
CA GLN A 36 7.10 -11.90 21.80
C GLN A 36 6.42 -10.82 20.94
N THR A 37 7.11 -9.73 20.69
CA THR A 37 6.61 -8.65 19.86
C THR A 37 7.01 -8.91 18.41
N LYS A 38 6.02 -8.94 17.51
CA LYS A 38 6.22 -9.06 16.07
C LYS A 38 5.80 -7.76 15.40
N GLU A 39 6.61 -7.25 14.49
CA GLU A 39 6.24 -6.19 13.57
C GLU A 39 6.26 -6.75 12.15
N GLU A 40 5.22 -6.44 11.38
CA GLU A 40 5.06 -6.89 10.01
C GLU A 40 4.95 -5.71 9.06
N THR A 41 5.65 -5.78 7.93
CA THR A 41 5.55 -4.81 6.83
C THR A 41 5.33 -5.56 5.53
N VAL A 42 4.28 -5.19 4.81
CA VAL A 42 3.94 -5.78 3.52
C VAL A 42 4.36 -4.85 2.40
N TYR A 43 5.21 -5.35 1.50
CA TYR A 43 5.65 -4.67 0.29
C TYR A 43 4.93 -5.27 -0.90
N VAL A 44 4.25 -4.43 -1.67
CA VAL A 44 3.51 -4.85 -2.85
C VAL A 44 4.10 -4.18 -4.09
N LYS A 45 4.48 -4.98 -5.07
CA LYS A 45 4.80 -4.49 -6.41
C LYS A 45 3.54 -4.56 -7.25
N THR A 46 3.21 -3.45 -7.91
CA THR A 46 2.10 -3.38 -8.84
C THR A 46 2.59 -3.03 -10.24
N ASP A 47 1.77 -3.33 -11.24
CA ASP A 47 1.93 -2.72 -12.55
C ASP A 47 1.41 -1.26 -12.55
N ALA A 48 1.49 -0.61 -13.70
CA ALA A 48 1.07 0.77 -13.87
C ALA A 48 -0.46 0.99 -13.72
N ALA A 49 -1.26 -0.07 -13.83
CA ALA A 49 -2.70 -0.03 -13.60
C ALA A 49 -3.09 -0.32 -12.13
N GLY A 50 -2.11 -0.62 -11.28
CA GLY A 50 -2.32 -0.96 -9.86
C GLY A 50 -2.51 -2.45 -9.59
N ASN A 51 -2.43 -3.32 -10.62
CA ASN A 51 -2.59 -4.76 -10.40
C ASN A 51 -1.38 -5.33 -9.65
N GLN A 52 -1.66 -6.13 -8.63
CA GLN A 52 -0.65 -6.81 -7.82
C GLN A 52 0.20 -7.76 -8.68
N GLN A 53 1.51 -7.64 -8.59
CA GLN A 53 2.50 -8.49 -9.27
C GLN A 53 3.23 -9.39 -8.27
N GLU A 54 3.62 -8.86 -7.14
CA GLU A 54 4.35 -9.58 -6.10
C GLU A 54 4.02 -9.01 -4.73
N VAL A 55 3.87 -9.86 -3.73
CA VAL A 55 3.71 -9.48 -2.33
C VAL A 55 4.84 -10.09 -1.52
N ILE A 56 5.62 -9.24 -0.89
CA ILE A 56 6.70 -9.61 0.02
C ILE A 56 6.29 -9.15 1.42
N VAL A 57 6.27 -10.07 2.36
CA VAL A 57 6.03 -9.77 3.77
C VAL A 57 7.36 -9.83 4.51
N SER A 58 7.68 -8.78 5.24
CA SER A 58 8.87 -8.69 6.08
C SER A 58 8.46 -8.63 7.53
N ASP A 59 8.95 -9.57 8.30
CA ASP A 59 8.67 -9.76 9.72
C ASP A 59 9.90 -9.48 10.58
N TRP A 60 9.68 -8.76 11.65
CA TRP A 60 10.66 -8.53 12.71
C TRP A 60 10.16 -9.12 14.02
N LEU A 61 10.80 -10.21 14.45
CA LEU A 61 10.58 -10.82 15.76
C LEU A 61 11.57 -10.22 16.76
N LYS A 62 11.06 -9.46 17.71
CA LYS A 62 11.88 -8.81 18.76
C LYS A 62 12.20 -9.82 19.86
N ASN A 63 13.47 -9.97 20.16
CA ASN A 63 13.99 -10.84 21.21
C ASN A 63 14.41 -10.05 22.46
N THR A 64 13.47 -9.36 23.07
CA THR A 64 13.74 -8.49 24.22
C THR A 64 14.30 -9.23 25.44
N ASP A 65 13.98 -10.51 25.58
CA ASP A 65 14.39 -11.35 26.72
C ASP A 65 15.64 -12.18 26.44
N GLY A 66 16.25 -12.03 25.25
CA GLY A 66 17.46 -12.75 24.88
C GLY A 66 17.28 -14.26 24.80
N GLN A 67 16.12 -14.73 24.34
CA GLN A 67 15.81 -16.15 24.22
C GLN A 67 16.72 -16.84 23.21
N ALA A 68 17.08 -18.10 23.46
CA ALA A 68 17.86 -18.89 22.52
C ALA A 68 17.05 -19.28 21.27
N SER A 69 15.74 -19.39 21.39
CA SER A 69 14.82 -19.77 20.31
C SER A 69 13.60 -18.88 20.31
N LEU A 70 13.14 -18.47 19.12
CA LEU A 70 11.89 -17.76 18.91
C LEU A 70 10.96 -18.59 18.03
N THR A 71 9.66 -18.60 18.37
CA THR A 71 8.64 -19.32 17.59
C THR A 71 7.74 -18.32 16.88
N ASP A 72 7.28 -18.64 15.67
CA ASP A 72 6.32 -17.85 14.94
C ASP A 72 5.39 -18.75 14.12
N GLN A 73 4.26 -18.20 13.70
CA GLN A 73 3.37 -18.82 12.72
C GLN A 73 3.35 -18.00 11.46
N SER A 74 3.66 -18.63 10.33
CA SER A 74 3.74 -17.97 9.04
C SER A 74 3.22 -18.88 7.93
N SER A 75 2.30 -18.35 7.14
CA SER A 75 1.82 -19.00 5.91
C SER A 75 2.61 -18.56 4.68
N LEU A 76 3.71 -17.85 4.87
CA LEU A 76 4.56 -17.36 3.78
C LEU A 76 5.30 -18.52 3.10
N THR A 77 5.62 -18.32 1.85
CA THR A 77 6.51 -19.17 1.06
C THR A 77 7.85 -18.47 0.82
N ASN A 78 8.87 -19.24 0.43
CA ASN A 78 10.21 -18.68 0.15
C ASN A 78 10.78 -17.87 1.34
N ILE A 79 10.62 -18.39 2.56
CA ILE A 79 11.07 -17.71 3.78
C ILE A 79 12.60 -17.67 3.81
N GLU A 80 13.14 -16.48 4.04
CA GLU A 80 14.58 -16.24 4.19
C GLU A 80 14.88 -15.25 5.31
N ASN A 81 16.00 -15.47 6.03
CA ASN A 81 16.55 -14.49 6.97
C ASN A 81 17.20 -13.36 6.16
N VAL A 82 16.81 -12.11 6.40
CA VAL A 82 17.32 -10.95 5.65
C VAL A 82 18.35 -10.15 6.43
N LYS A 83 18.62 -10.53 7.70
CA LYS A 83 19.59 -9.86 8.54
C LYS A 83 20.13 -10.79 9.60
N GLY A 84 21.34 -11.28 9.41
CA GLY A 84 22.00 -12.24 10.29
C GLY A 84 22.16 -13.61 9.65
N ASP A 85 22.64 -14.56 10.43
CA ASP A 85 22.93 -15.93 9.98
C ASP A 85 22.07 -16.98 10.72
N GLU A 86 21.07 -16.51 11.51
CA GLU A 86 20.17 -17.36 12.27
C GLU A 86 19.38 -18.27 11.34
N THR A 87 19.31 -19.55 11.71
CA THR A 87 18.60 -20.58 10.96
C THR A 87 17.23 -20.86 11.58
N PHE A 88 16.36 -21.51 10.84
CA PHE A 88 15.06 -21.94 11.33
C PHE A 88 14.71 -23.36 10.89
N SER A 89 13.81 -23.98 11.63
CA SER A 89 13.07 -25.17 11.21
C SER A 89 11.62 -24.82 10.99
N GLN A 90 10.97 -25.50 10.03
CA GLN A 90 9.57 -25.28 9.69
C GLN A 90 8.79 -26.58 9.71
N ASP A 91 7.63 -26.57 10.38
CA ASP A 91 6.65 -27.65 10.36
C ASP A 91 5.26 -27.06 10.07
N GLY A 92 4.81 -27.18 8.83
CA GLY A 92 3.62 -26.51 8.35
C GLY A 92 3.78 -24.98 8.41
N GLU A 93 2.92 -24.32 9.17
CA GLU A 93 3.00 -22.86 9.41
C GLU A 93 3.85 -22.49 10.63
N ASN A 94 4.31 -23.48 11.43
CA ASN A 94 5.12 -23.21 12.61
C ASN A 94 6.58 -23.03 12.22
N LEU A 95 7.16 -21.90 12.61
CA LEU A 95 8.58 -21.59 12.49
C LEU A 95 9.24 -21.62 13.86
N VAL A 96 10.42 -22.20 13.94
CA VAL A 96 11.27 -22.17 15.14
C VAL A 96 12.65 -21.66 14.73
N TRP A 97 12.97 -20.44 15.13
CA TRP A 97 14.25 -19.77 14.85
C TRP A 97 15.27 -20.06 15.94
N GLU A 98 16.50 -20.35 15.56
CA GLU A 98 17.67 -20.45 16.46
C GLU A 98 18.23 -19.05 16.72
N ALA A 99 17.50 -18.23 17.49
CA ALA A 99 17.75 -16.81 17.65
C ALA A 99 19.03 -16.48 18.45
N ASN A 100 19.44 -17.34 19.36
CA ASN A 100 20.65 -17.17 20.19
C ASN A 100 20.77 -15.80 20.87
N GLY A 101 19.64 -15.20 21.24
CA GLY A 101 19.56 -13.89 21.85
C GLY A 101 19.40 -12.72 20.88
N SER A 102 19.47 -12.97 19.57
CA SER A 102 19.27 -11.95 18.53
C SER A 102 17.81 -11.75 18.19
N ASP A 103 17.46 -10.55 17.70
CA ASP A 103 16.22 -10.33 16.96
C ASP A 103 16.27 -11.08 15.63
N ILE A 104 15.13 -11.54 15.14
CA ILE A 104 15.02 -12.18 13.83
C ILE A 104 14.33 -11.24 12.83
N TYR A 105 14.95 -11.09 11.67
CA TYR A 105 14.38 -10.35 10.53
C TYR A 105 14.27 -11.32 9.35
N TYR A 106 13.06 -11.69 9.00
CA TYR A 106 12.86 -12.57 7.88
C TYR A 106 11.83 -12.01 6.88
N GLN A 107 11.87 -12.49 5.68
CA GLN A 107 10.86 -12.17 4.66
C GLN A 107 10.41 -13.45 3.96
N GLY A 108 9.26 -13.34 3.32
CA GLY A 108 8.71 -14.37 2.45
C GLY A 108 7.70 -13.78 1.50
N THR A 109 7.12 -14.61 0.64
CA THR A 109 6.12 -14.21 -0.35
C THR A 109 4.76 -14.82 -0.05
N THR A 110 3.69 -14.18 -0.52
CA THR A 110 2.32 -14.69 -0.38
C THR A 110 1.49 -14.32 -1.60
N ASP A 111 0.51 -15.19 -1.92
CA ASP A 111 -0.53 -14.93 -2.94
C ASP A 111 -1.88 -14.55 -2.30
N LYS A 112 -1.91 -14.32 -0.98
CA LYS A 112 -3.13 -13.92 -0.29
C LYS A 112 -3.63 -12.57 -0.82
N GLN A 113 -4.95 -12.43 -0.87
CA GLN A 113 -5.57 -11.14 -1.17
C GLN A 113 -5.21 -10.12 -0.09
N LEU A 114 -4.81 -8.93 -0.52
CA LEU A 114 -4.52 -7.82 0.38
C LEU A 114 -5.82 -7.20 0.91
N PRO A 115 -5.79 -6.58 2.11
CA PRO A 115 -6.95 -5.91 2.70
C PRO A 115 -7.39 -4.68 1.90
N VAL A 116 -6.48 -4.10 1.11
CA VAL A 116 -6.75 -2.95 0.25
C VAL A 116 -6.11 -3.16 -1.12
N SER A 117 -6.69 -2.56 -2.15
CA SER A 117 -6.14 -2.53 -3.50
C SER A 117 -6.19 -1.14 -4.12
N ILE A 118 -5.48 -0.98 -5.22
CA ILE A 118 -5.38 0.26 -5.99
C ILE A 118 -5.77 -0.04 -7.43
N ARG A 119 -6.57 0.84 -8.02
CA ARG A 119 -6.80 0.90 -9.45
C ARG A 119 -6.32 2.24 -9.98
N ILE A 120 -5.53 2.22 -11.06
CA ILE A 120 -5.00 3.43 -11.69
C ILE A 120 -5.51 3.48 -13.12
N THR A 121 -6.21 4.55 -13.48
CA THR A 121 -6.73 4.77 -14.82
C THR A 121 -6.15 6.05 -15.38
N TYR A 122 -5.72 6.01 -16.65
CA TYR A 122 -5.12 7.15 -17.35
C TYR A 122 -6.06 7.65 -18.43
N TYR A 123 -6.13 8.96 -18.56
CA TYR A 123 -6.87 9.64 -19.65
C TYR A 123 -5.96 10.67 -20.29
N LEU A 124 -5.83 10.62 -21.63
CA LEU A 124 -5.13 11.64 -22.41
C LEU A 124 -6.14 12.37 -23.27
N ASP A 125 -6.21 13.70 -23.14
CA ASP A 125 -7.20 14.55 -23.81
C ASP A 125 -8.65 14.05 -23.63
N GLY A 126 -8.95 13.56 -22.41
CA GLY A 126 -10.26 13.06 -22.02
C GLY A 126 -10.62 11.66 -22.53
N LYS A 127 -9.68 10.95 -23.18
CA LYS A 127 -9.86 9.57 -23.62
C LYS A 127 -9.02 8.62 -22.78
N GLU A 128 -9.64 7.53 -22.33
CA GLU A 128 -8.91 6.49 -21.62
C GLU A 128 -7.81 5.89 -22.50
N ILE A 129 -6.64 5.68 -21.89
CA ILE A 129 -5.45 5.16 -22.54
C ILE A 129 -4.73 4.22 -21.57
N SER A 130 -4.09 3.18 -22.09
CA SER A 130 -3.22 2.32 -21.25
C SER A 130 -1.92 3.04 -20.89
N ALA A 131 -1.31 2.66 -19.78
CA ALA A 131 -0.01 3.22 -19.39
C ALA A 131 1.07 2.98 -20.44
N ASP A 132 1.06 1.80 -21.09
CA ASP A 132 2.02 1.45 -22.14
C ASP A 132 1.86 2.33 -23.40
N ASP A 133 0.60 2.61 -23.78
CA ASP A 133 0.32 3.48 -24.95
C ASP A 133 0.56 4.96 -24.64
N LEU A 134 0.62 5.35 -23.38
CA LEU A 134 0.85 6.73 -22.93
C LEU A 134 2.33 7.15 -23.08
N GLU A 135 3.28 6.20 -23.04
CA GLU A 135 4.71 6.47 -23.14
C GLU A 135 5.06 7.29 -24.40
N GLY A 136 5.79 8.39 -24.22
CA GLY A 136 6.18 9.32 -25.28
C GLY A 136 5.05 10.22 -25.80
N LYS A 137 3.84 10.18 -25.22
CA LYS A 137 2.74 11.04 -25.64
C LYS A 137 2.82 12.43 -24.99
N SER A 138 2.13 13.36 -25.62
CA SER A 138 1.96 14.73 -25.12
C SER A 138 0.48 15.11 -25.19
N GLY A 139 0.00 15.87 -24.22
CA GLY A 139 -1.40 16.30 -24.13
C GLY A 139 -1.83 16.57 -22.70
N HIS A 140 -3.12 16.75 -22.47
CA HIS A 140 -3.69 16.89 -21.15
C HIS A 140 -3.92 15.52 -20.53
N LEU A 141 -3.15 15.19 -19.49
CA LEU A 141 -3.17 13.92 -18.78
C LEU A 141 -4.00 14.05 -17.51
N LYS A 142 -4.89 13.08 -17.28
CA LYS A 142 -5.54 12.82 -16.00
C LYS A 142 -5.16 11.42 -15.55
N ILE A 143 -4.70 11.29 -14.31
CA ILE A 143 -4.42 10.00 -13.63
C ILE A 143 -5.40 9.88 -12.47
N LYS A 144 -6.26 8.88 -12.51
CA LYS A 144 -7.25 8.59 -11.47
C LYS A 144 -6.77 7.43 -10.62
N TYR A 145 -6.67 7.65 -9.31
CA TYR A 145 -6.40 6.65 -8.30
C TYR A 145 -7.67 6.31 -7.55
N GLU A 146 -8.05 5.05 -7.58
CA GLU A 146 -9.19 4.51 -6.83
C GLU A 146 -8.66 3.46 -5.85
N PHE A 147 -8.95 3.64 -4.57
CA PHE A 147 -8.62 2.69 -3.52
C PHE A 147 -9.84 1.87 -3.18
N GLU A 148 -9.64 0.58 -2.97
CA GLU A 148 -10.70 -0.34 -2.60
C GLU A 148 -10.31 -1.07 -1.32
N ASN A 149 -11.26 -1.18 -0.38
CA ASN A 149 -11.09 -1.87 0.88
C ASN A 149 -11.85 -3.20 0.83
N HIS A 150 -11.15 -4.30 1.12
CA HIS A 150 -11.69 -5.66 1.08
C HIS A 150 -11.96 -6.22 2.48
N GLU A 151 -11.55 -5.50 3.54
CA GLU A 151 -11.71 -5.91 4.92
C GLU A 151 -12.99 -5.33 5.51
N LYS A 152 -14.06 -6.14 5.52
CA LYS A 152 -15.39 -5.75 6.00
C LYS A 152 -15.91 -6.74 7.04
N THR A 153 -16.36 -6.21 8.18
CA THR A 153 -17.06 -6.99 9.21
C THR A 153 -18.50 -6.48 9.36
N GLY A 154 -19.45 -7.27 8.88
CA GLY A 154 -20.85 -6.85 8.79
C GLY A 154 -21.00 -5.70 7.78
N GLU A 155 -21.43 -4.52 8.25
CA GLU A 155 -21.58 -3.31 7.42
C GLU A 155 -20.43 -2.32 7.57
N VAL A 156 -19.40 -2.66 8.37
CA VAL A 156 -18.30 -1.74 8.70
C VAL A 156 -16.99 -2.24 8.11
N TYR A 157 -16.28 -1.37 7.40
CA TYR A 157 -14.93 -1.63 6.93
C TYR A 157 -13.89 -1.40 8.03
N THR A 158 -12.84 -2.22 8.05
CA THR A 158 -11.62 -1.88 8.80
C THR A 158 -11.06 -0.59 8.22
N PRO A 159 -10.91 0.49 9.00
CA PRO A 159 -10.49 1.77 8.44
C PRO A 159 -9.03 1.74 8.01
N PHE A 160 -8.76 2.15 6.78
CA PHE A 160 -7.42 2.35 6.24
C PHE A 160 -7.24 3.79 5.77
N LEU A 161 -6.08 4.37 6.07
CA LEU A 161 -5.59 5.57 5.42
C LEU A 161 -4.62 5.17 4.31
N MET A 162 -4.92 5.59 3.08
CA MET A 162 -4.09 5.42 1.90
C MET A 162 -3.45 6.76 1.55
N VAL A 163 -2.13 6.80 1.46
CA VAL A 163 -1.37 8.01 1.08
C VAL A 163 -0.46 7.65 -0.07
N THR A 164 -0.65 8.32 -1.22
CA THR A 164 0.20 8.13 -2.41
C THR A 164 1.02 9.37 -2.67
N GLY A 165 2.33 9.18 -2.84
CA GLY A 165 3.27 10.23 -3.22
C GLY A 165 3.91 9.98 -4.56
N ALA A 166 4.15 11.05 -5.34
CA ALA A 166 4.92 11.02 -6.56
C ALA A 166 5.72 12.30 -6.75
N VAL A 167 6.82 12.18 -7.50
CA VAL A 167 7.64 13.31 -7.94
C VAL A 167 7.47 13.46 -9.45
N LEU A 168 6.94 14.60 -9.88
CA LEU A 168 6.63 14.92 -11.27
C LEU A 168 7.59 16.00 -11.76
N PRO A 169 8.59 15.68 -12.62
CA PRO A 169 9.51 16.66 -13.20
C PRO A 169 8.78 17.72 -14.02
N GLN A 170 9.14 18.99 -13.87
CA GLN A 170 8.48 20.10 -14.55
C GLN A 170 8.81 20.20 -16.06
N ASP A 171 9.86 19.57 -16.53
CA ASP A 171 10.17 19.43 -17.95
C ASP A 171 9.18 18.49 -18.68
N THR A 172 8.62 17.53 -17.97
CA THR A 172 7.62 16.60 -18.49
C THR A 172 6.20 16.99 -18.07
N PHE A 173 6.00 17.49 -16.83
CA PHE A 173 4.69 17.79 -16.23
C PHE A 173 4.56 19.26 -15.89
N SER A 174 3.65 19.95 -16.57
CA SER A 174 3.28 21.34 -16.30
C SER A 174 1.82 21.45 -15.88
N ASN A 175 1.41 22.58 -15.29
CA ASN A 175 0.03 22.85 -14.86
C ASN A 175 -0.55 21.74 -13.96
N VAL A 176 0.29 21.15 -13.10
CA VAL A 176 -0.11 20.03 -12.22
C VAL A 176 -1.14 20.49 -11.21
N SER A 177 -2.22 19.74 -11.08
CA SER A 177 -3.23 19.87 -10.02
C SER A 177 -3.59 18.52 -9.43
N ILE A 178 -4.13 18.54 -8.23
CA ILE A 178 -4.63 17.36 -7.53
C ILE A 178 -5.87 17.74 -6.73
N ASP A 179 -6.87 16.88 -6.69
CA ASP A 179 -8.10 17.12 -5.93
C ASP A 179 -7.94 16.73 -4.44
N ASN A 180 -8.09 15.47 -4.08
CA ASN A 180 -8.01 14.97 -2.69
C ASN A 180 -6.55 14.82 -2.24
N GLY A 181 -5.83 15.93 -2.15
CA GLY A 181 -4.42 15.89 -1.83
C GLY A 181 -3.75 17.25 -1.75
N LYS A 182 -2.43 17.23 -1.84
CA LYS A 182 -1.60 18.44 -1.82
C LYS A 182 -0.47 18.35 -2.83
N MET A 183 -0.19 19.48 -3.47
CA MET A 183 0.98 19.65 -4.33
C MET A 183 1.97 20.62 -3.66
N ILE A 184 3.26 20.32 -3.78
CA ILE A 184 4.39 21.16 -3.38
C ILE A 184 5.31 21.27 -4.60
N SER A 185 5.69 22.49 -4.99
CA SER A 185 6.64 22.74 -6.08
C SER A 185 7.92 23.35 -5.55
N ASP A 186 9.08 22.85 -6.02
CA ASP A 186 10.40 23.42 -5.70
C ASP A 186 11.04 24.17 -6.88
N GLY A 187 10.31 24.29 -7.99
CA GLY A 187 10.75 24.99 -9.21
C GLY A 187 11.41 24.08 -10.25
N GLU A 188 11.78 22.84 -9.92
CA GLU A 188 12.30 21.83 -10.85
C GLU A 188 11.33 20.66 -10.98
N ARG A 189 10.55 20.40 -9.94
CA ARG A 189 9.60 19.28 -9.85
C ARG A 189 8.41 19.64 -8.99
N ASN A 190 7.31 18.94 -9.23
CA ASN A 190 6.13 18.96 -8.40
C ASN A 190 6.07 17.65 -7.60
N ILE A 191 5.91 17.77 -6.29
CA ILE A 191 5.66 16.64 -5.40
C ILE A 191 4.16 16.64 -5.15
N VAL A 192 3.47 15.59 -5.57
CA VAL A 192 2.05 15.40 -5.30
C VAL A 192 1.86 14.37 -4.21
N VAL A 193 0.91 14.63 -3.29
CA VAL A 193 0.52 13.71 -2.23
C VAL A 193 -0.99 13.61 -2.24
N GLY A 194 -1.51 12.49 -2.72
CA GLY A 194 -2.94 12.17 -2.70
C GLY A 194 -3.31 11.29 -1.51
N ILE A 195 -4.55 11.39 -1.06
CA ILE A 195 -5.07 10.61 0.07
C ILE A 195 -6.41 9.97 -0.27
N GLY A 196 -6.71 8.87 0.44
CA GLY A 196 -8.03 8.25 0.44
C GLY A 196 -8.23 7.38 1.67
N MET A 197 -9.48 7.16 2.04
CA MET A 197 -9.90 6.30 3.14
C MET A 197 -11.05 5.39 2.67
N PRO A 198 -10.72 4.35 1.88
CA PRO A 198 -11.73 3.55 1.20
C PRO A 198 -12.69 2.85 2.17
N GLY A 199 -14.01 2.95 1.89
CA GLY A 199 -15.08 2.37 2.70
C GLY A 199 -15.39 3.12 4.00
N MET A 200 -14.67 4.21 4.33
CA MET A 200 -14.90 4.97 5.55
C MET A 200 -16.23 5.74 5.48
N ALA A 201 -16.53 6.39 4.37
CA ALA A 201 -17.78 7.13 4.19
C ALA A 201 -19.00 6.22 4.34
N GLU A 202 -18.95 4.99 3.78
CA GLU A 202 -19.98 3.96 3.92
C GLU A 202 -20.09 3.49 5.37
N SER A 203 -18.97 3.17 6.02
CA SER A 203 -18.95 2.71 7.43
C SER A 203 -19.55 3.72 8.39
N LEU A 204 -19.34 5.01 8.14
CA LEU A 204 -19.91 6.11 8.93
C LEU A 204 -21.32 6.52 8.51
N LYS A 205 -21.88 5.90 7.45
CA LYS A 205 -23.20 6.22 6.89
C LYS A 205 -23.39 7.72 6.66
N LEU A 206 -22.36 8.37 6.06
CA LEU A 206 -22.34 9.82 5.88
C LEU A 206 -23.54 10.31 5.08
N GLU A 207 -23.91 9.61 4.01
CA GLU A 207 -25.04 9.97 3.14
C GLU A 207 -26.39 9.85 3.86
N GLU A 208 -26.52 8.97 4.85
CA GLU A 208 -27.75 8.76 5.63
C GLU A 208 -27.90 9.75 6.79
N THR A 209 -26.82 10.44 7.16
CA THR A 209 -26.78 11.35 8.31
C THR A 209 -26.82 12.80 7.86
N GLU A 210 -27.96 13.48 8.03
CA GLU A 210 -28.20 14.86 7.58
C GLU A 210 -27.10 15.86 7.99
N MET A 211 -26.50 15.69 9.18
CA MET A 211 -25.40 16.54 9.69
C MET A 211 -24.05 16.26 9.02
N LEU A 212 -23.85 15.10 8.39
CA LEU A 212 -22.58 14.63 7.85
C LEU A 212 -22.56 14.53 6.34
N LYS A 213 -23.68 14.77 5.68
CA LYS A 213 -23.82 14.63 4.21
C LYS A 213 -22.86 15.53 3.41
N ASP A 214 -22.39 16.62 4.01
CA ASP A 214 -21.43 17.55 3.39
C ASP A 214 -19.96 17.20 3.71
N VAL A 215 -19.71 16.13 4.51
CA VAL A 215 -18.38 15.64 4.83
C VAL A 215 -17.92 14.74 3.70
N ASN A 216 -16.87 15.13 2.98
CA ASN A 216 -16.25 14.32 1.95
C ASN A 216 -15.10 13.51 2.53
N ILE A 217 -15.22 12.19 2.51
CA ILE A 217 -14.11 11.26 2.80
C ILE A 217 -13.81 10.52 1.49
N PRO A 218 -12.73 10.86 0.80
CA PRO A 218 -12.46 10.32 -0.53
C PRO A 218 -11.98 8.86 -0.48
N ASP A 219 -12.41 8.07 -1.45
CA ASP A 219 -11.86 6.73 -1.70
C ASP A 219 -10.68 6.75 -2.69
N GLY A 220 -10.22 7.93 -3.07
CA GLY A 220 -9.13 8.12 -4.03
C GLY A 220 -8.90 9.58 -4.36
N PHE A 221 -8.11 9.82 -5.39
CA PHE A 221 -7.76 11.16 -5.85
C PHE A 221 -7.48 11.16 -7.36
N GLU A 222 -7.49 12.36 -7.95
CA GLU A 222 -7.12 12.57 -9.35
C GLU A 222 -5.96 13.57 -9.44
N VAL A 223 -5.01 13.28 -10.34
CA VAL A 223 -3.94 14.22 -10.73
C VAL A 223 -4.18 14.62 -12.15
N GLU A 224 -4.20 15.93 -12.43
CA GLU A 224 -4.25 16.46 -13.80
C GLU A 224 -2.97 17.25 -14.08
N ALA A 225 -2.45 17.13 -15.30
CA ALA A 225 -1.28 17.84 -15.76
C ALA A 225 -1.26 17.95 -17.29
N ASP A 226 -0.58 18.97 -17.81
CA ASP A 226 -0.17 18.97 -19.21
C ASP A 226 1.19 18.28 -19.32
N VAL A 227 1.28 17.23 -20.15
CA VAL A 227 2.49 16.42 -20.31
C VAL A 227 3.12 16.59 -21.68
N THR A 228 4.44 16.55 -21.71
CA THR A 228 5.26 16.54 -22.92
C THR A 228 6.21 15.35 -22.86
N ASP A 229 6.16 14.48 -23.87
CA ASP A 229 7.02 13.28 -23.95
C ASP A 229 6.92 12.44 -22.65
N TYR A 230 5.67 12.04 -22.30
CA TYR A 230 5.37 11.36 -21.04
C TYR A 230 6.30 10.17 -20.82
N GLN A 231 6.88 10.10 -19.64
CA GLN A 231 7.63 8.95 -19.15
C GLN A 231 6.99 8.45 -17.87
N GLN A 232 6.89 7.12 -17.78
CA GLN A 232 6.30 6.50 -16.61
C GLN A 232 7.08 6.86 -15.33
N ASN A 233 6.40 7.45 -14.38
CA ASN A 233 6.95 7.78 -13.07
C ASN A 233 6.57 6.74 -12.01
N MET A 234 7.39 6.67 -10.97
CA MET A 234 7.11 5.84 -9.81
C MET A 234 6.18 6.59 -8.86
N PHE A 235 5.11 5.92 -8.46
CA PHE A 235 4.24 6.32 -7.36
C PHE A 235 4.46 5.37 -6.20
N LEU A 236 4.53 5.92 -5.00
CA LEU A 236 4.63 5.16 -3.76
C LEU A 236 3.35 5.36 -2.96
N THR A 237 2.65 4.26 -2.67
CA THR A 237 1.47 4.29 -1.79
C THR A 237 1.79 3.60 -0.47
N VAL A 238 1.42 4.26 0.62
CA VAL A 238 1.44 3.69 1.98
C VAL A 238 0.00 3.50 2.42
N ALA A 239 -0.35 2.27 2.82
CA ALA A 239 -1.62 1.95 3.44
C ALA A 239 -1.38 1.64 4.93
N THR A 240 -2.14 2.29 5.81
CA THR A 240 -2.05 2.09 7.25
C THR A 240 -3.44 1.89 7.82
N PRO A 241 -3.70 0.81 8.59
CA PRO A 241 -4.93 0.69 9.35
C PRO A 241 -4.99 1.80 10.41
N LEU A 242 -6.19 2.37 10.59
CA LEU A 242 -6.42 3.41 11.57
C LEU A 242 -7.05 2.82 12.83
N ASP A 243 -6.46 3.11 13.98
CA ASP A 243 -7.09 2.86 15.27
C ASP A 243 -7.95 4.07 15.66
N LEU A 244 -9.25 4.00 15.35
CA LEU A 244 -10.21 5.07 15.63
C LEU A 244 -10.43 5.29 17.13
N SER A 245 -10.10 4.34 18.00
CA SER A 245 -10.20 4.47 19.44
C SER A 245 -9.28 5.58 19.98
N GLN A 246 -8.13 5.77 19.33
CA GLN A 246 -7.19 6.83 19.67
C GLN A 246 -7.63 8.24 19.24
N LEU A 247 -8.61 8.33 18.36
CA LEU A 247 -9.21 9.58 17.92
C LEU A 247 -10.38 10.01 18.82
N GLY A 248 -10.68 9.26 19.89
CA GLY A 248 -11.83 9.52 20.77
C GLY A 248 -13.18 9.24 20.10
N ILE A 249 -13.17 8.54 19.00
CA ILE A 249 -14.38 8.03 18.32
C ILE A 249 -14.63 6.64 18.89
N ASP A 250 -15.30 6.56 20.03
CA ASP A 250 -15.83 5.31 20.52
C ASP A 250 -16.84 4.81 19.49
N ALA A 251 -16.69 3.55 19.07
CA ALA A 251 -17.69 2.90 18.24
C ALA A 251 -19.03 3.00 18.96
N VAL A 252 -19.93 3.86 18.50
CA VAL A 252 -21.25 4.06 19.10
C VAL A 252 -21.98 2.75 18.93
N SER A 253 -22.03 1.98 20.01
CA SER A 253 -22.84 0.77 20.08
C SER A 253 -24.31 1.13 19.95
N TYR A 254 -24.89 0.96 18.78
CA TYR A 254 -26.32 1.14 18.51
C TYR A 254 -27.19 0.04 19.16
N THR A 255 -26.91 -0.34 20.41
CA THR A 255 -27.72 -1.34 21.13
C THR A 255 -28.87 -0.75 21.95
N HIS A 256 -29.10 0.57 21.94
CA HIS A 256 -30.18 1.18 22.69
C HIS A 256 -31.06 2.14 21.86
N LEU A 257 -31.78 1.61 20.85
CA LEU A 257 -33.00 2.23 20.34
C LEU A 257 -34.02 1.15 19.99
N ARG A 258 -34.49 0.44 21.03
CA ARG A 258 -35.81 -0.22 21.03
C ARG A 258 -36.48 0.17 22.34
N ALA A 259 -37.30 1.17 22.28
CA ALA A 259 -38.42 1.41 23.18
C ALA A 259 -39.63 1.77 22.32
#